data_a54ef05a244752a986c6e5c90fd57026
#
_entry.id   a54ef05a244752a986c6e5c90fd57026
#
_cell.length_a   1.000
_cell.length_b   1.000
_cell.length_c   1.000
_cell.angle_alpha   90.00
_cell.angle_beta   90.00
_cell.angle_gamma   90.00
#
_symmetry.space_group_name_H-M   'P 1'
#
loop_
_entity.id
_entity.type
_entity.pdbx_description
1 polymer ?
#
loop_
_entity_poly.entity_id
_entity_poly.type
_entity_poly.pdbx_seq_one_letter_code
_entity_poly.pdbx_strand_id
1 'polypeptide(L)'
;GGDFDIYRGDAFQLVVAQPQHSIAAAVGLRLALKAHASGVDVRMSVAVGEAQFRPSEVKTGTGDAFVLSGRGLDNIKPHHLTFCSGEQTLDDKTQLLTRFADSHINGLTQTQSQTLLAYLEATDKSHESVAAILDKNRSNVSRILNASNYKLIAEYLDYMERALILWVQGGTSLKTEQLTKED
;
A
#
# COMPACT_ATOMS: atom_id res chain seq x y z
N GLY A 1 7.16 1.49 11.97
CA GLY A 1 6.98 0.11 12.43
C GLY A 1 5.55 -0.37 12.21
N GLY A 2 5.33 -1.66 12.29
CA GLY A 2 4.04 -2.30 12.18
C GLY A 2 4.13 -3.71 12.74
N ASP A 3 2.98 -4.35 12.92
CA ASP A 3 2.87 -5.73 13.38
C ASP A 3 2.13 -6.58 12.35
N PHE A 4 2.46 -7.87 12.25
CA PHE A 4 1.81 -8.78 11.33
C PHE A 4 1.56 -10.14 11.96
N ASP A 5 0.55 -10.84 11.43
CA ASP A 5 0.21 -12.21 11.78
C ASP A 5 -0.05 -13.01 10.50
N ILE A 6 0.43 -14.27 10.48
CA ILE A 6 0.10 -15.22 9.41
C ILE A 6 -0.91 -16.23 9.97
N TYR A 7 -1.99 -16.48 9.25
CA TYR A 7 -3.01 -17.45 9.66
C TYR A 7 -3.50 -18.25 8.45
N ARG A 8 -4.03 -19.45 8.71
CA ARG A 8 -4.55 -20.38 7.68
C ARG A 8 -3.57 -20.75 6.57
N GLY A 9 -2.25 -20.61 6.82
CA GLY A 9 -1.19 -21.02 5.90
C GLY A 9 -0.86 -20.04 4.77
N ASP A 10 -1.86 -19.34 4.22
CA ASP A 10 -1.72 -18.46 3.06
C ASP A 10 -2.31 -17.05 3.26
N ALA A 11 -2.89 -16.78 4.40
CA ALA A 11 -3.47 -15.49 4.73
C ALA A 11 -2.63 -14.77 5.79
N PHE A 12 -2.60 -13.43 5.70
CA PHE A 12 -1.91 -12.59 6.68
C PHE A 12 -2.71 -11.34 6.99
N GLN A 13 -2.44 -10.76 8.14
CA GLN A 13 -2.84 -9.40 8.51
C GLN A 13 -1.62 -8.58 8.87
N LEU A 14 -1.58 -7.35 8.39
CA LEU A 14 -0.52 -6.38 8.65
C LEU A 14 -1.17 -5.10 9.16
N VAL A 15 -0.70 -4.60 10.29
CA VAL A 15 -1.04 -3.26 10.79
C VAL A 15 0.16 -2.35 10.59
N VAL A 16 -0.05 -1.24 9.92
CA VAL A 16 0.96 -0.19 9.71
C VAL A 16 0.67 0.95 10.67
N ALA A 17 1.62 1.27 11.55
CA ALA A 17 1.42 2.24 12.62
C ALA A 17 1.12 3.67 12.12
N GLN A 18 1.55 4.00 10.93
CA GLN A 18 1.33 5.30 10.29
C GLN A 18 0.46 5.11 9.05
N PRO A 19 -0.81 5.53 9.06
CA PRO A 19 -1.75 5.28 7.97
C PRO A 19 -1.25 5.72 6.60
N GLN A 20 -0.53 6.83 6.53
CA GLN A 20 0.02 7.36 5.27
C GLN A 20 0.98 6.40 4.55
N HIS A 21 1.58 5.45 5.25
CA HIS A 21 2.50 4.46 4.66
C HIS A 21 1.81 3.15 4.28
N SER A 22 0.51 3.00 4.53
CA SER A 22 -0.21 1.73 4.34
C SER A 22 -0.22 1.25 2.89
N ILE A 23 -0.48 2.15 1.94
CA ILE A 23 -0.50 1.82 0.51
C ILE A 23 0.91 1.53 -0.01
N ALA A 24 1.91 2.30 0.42
CA ALA A 24 3.30 2.04 0.03
C ALA A 24 3.78 0.67 0.54
N ALA A 25 3.41 0.29 1.77
CA ALA A 25 3.70 -1.04 2.31
C ALA A 25 3.01 -2.16 1.51
N ALA A 26 1.73 -1.99 1.15
CA ALA A 26 1.00 -2.97 0.35
C ALA A 26 1.58 -3.12 -1.06
N VAL A 27 1.88 -2.03 -1.75
CA VAL A 27 2.51 -2.05 -3.08
C VAL A 27 3.91 -2.66 -3.01
N GLY A 28 4.72 -2.28 -2.01
CA GLY A 28 6.06 -2.85 -1.80
C GLY A 28 6.02 -4.37 -1.59
N LEU A 29 5.13 -4.85 -0.71
CA LEU A 29 4.96 -6.29 -0.46
C LEU A 29 4.53 -7.04 -1.74
N ARG A 30 3.60 -6.48 -2.49
CA ARG A 30 3.14 -7.08 -3.74
C ARG A 30 4.25 -7.15 -4.79
N LEU A 31 5.01 -6.08 -4.96
CA LEU A 31 6.17 -6.05 -5.85
C LEU A 31 7.25 -7.05 -5.42
N ALA A 32 7.50 -7.20 -4.11
CA ALA A 32 8.45 -8.17 -3.58
C ALA A 32 8.04 -9.61 -3.92
N LEU A 33 6.77 -9.97 -3.76
CA LEU A 33 6.26 -11.29 -4.13
C LEU A 33 6.36 -11.55 -5.63
N LYS A 34 5.96 -10.60 -6.48
CA LYS A 34 6.08 -10.69 -7.93
C LYS A 34 7.54 -10.75 -8.41
N ALA A 35 8.45 -10.09 -7.69
CA ALA A 35 9.91 -10.14 -7.94
C ALA A 35 10.52 -11.49 -7.56
N HIS A 36 9.99 -12.15 -6.51
CA HIS A 36 10.49 -13.43 -6.01
C HIS A 36 10.23 -14.57 -7.00
N ALA A 37 9.01 -14.67 -7.55
CA ALA A 37 8.67 -15.74 -8.48
C ALA A 37 7.66 -15.28 -9.54
N SER A 38 7.82 -15.78 -10.76
CA SER A 38 6.88 -15.53 -11.86
C SER A 38 5.53 -16.17 -11.55
N GLY A 39 4.44 -15.42 -11.79
CA GLY A 39 3.07 -15.91 -11.56
C GLY A 39 2.61 -15.86 -10.10
N VAL A 40 3.46 -15.46 -9.16
CA VAL A 40 3.06 -15.23 -7.76
C VAL A 40 2.52 -13.80 -7.61
N ASP A 41 1.37 -13.68 -7.00
CA ASP A 41 0.76 -12.41 -6.62
C ASP A 41 -0.09 -12.60 -5.35
N VAL A 42 -0.54 -11.50 -4.74
CA VAL A 42 -1.32 -11.51 -3.51
C VAL A 42 -2.51 -10.56 -3.61
N ARG A 43 -3.63 -10.95 -2.99
CA ARG A 43 -4.78 -10.06 -2.84
C ARG A 43 -4.72 -9.37 -1.49
N MET A 44 -4.82 -8.05 -1.52
CA MET A 44 -4.76 -7.22 -0.32
C MET A 44 -5.86 -6.18 -0.33
N SER A 45 -6.55 -6.08 0.80
CA SER A 45 -7.46 -4.98 1.09
C SER A 45 -6.83 -4.11 2.17
N VAL A 46 -6.52 -2.87 1.81
CA VAL A 46 -5.99 -1.88 2.74
C VAL A 46 -7.14 -1.04 3.26
N ALA A 47 -7.21 -0.88 4.58
CA ALA A 47 -8.16 0.03 5.19
C ALA A 47 -7.48 0.92 6.22
N VAL A 48 -8.02 2.13 6.39
CA VAL A 48 -7.61 3.06 7.44
C VAL A 48 -8.82 3.39 8.32
N GLY A 49 -8.58 3.54 9.62
CA GLY A 49 -9.62 3.74 10.60
C GLY A 49 -9.13 3.44 12.00
N GLU A 50 -10.03 3.45 12.97
CA GLU A 50 -9.71 3.00 14.32
C GLU A 50 -9.31 1.52 14.31
N ALA A 51 -8.25 1.21 15.05
CA ALA A 51 -7.73 -0.13 15.20
C ALA A 51 -7.26 -0.35 16.64
N GLN A 52 -7.72 -1.42 17.26
CA GLN A 52 -7.28 -1.87 18.59
C GLN A 52 -6.73 -3.29 18.44
N PHE A 53 -5.49 -3.48 18.79
CA PHE A 53 -4.82 -4.78 18.71
C PHE A 53 -3.71 -4.89 19.75
N ARG A 54 -3.29 -6.11 20.03
CA ARG A 54 -2.09 -6.37 20.83
C ARG A 54 -0.92 -6.66 19.90
N PRO A 55 0.29 -6.16 20.20
CA PRO A 55 1.48 -6.58 19.47
C PRO A 55 1.57 -8.12 19.41
N SER A 56 1.95 -8.64 18.24
CA SER A 56 2.04 -10.08 17.95
C SER A 56 0.71 -10.86 17.97
N GLU A 57 -0.44 -10.18 18.13
CA GLU A 57 -1.79 -10.79 18.11
C GLU A 57 -2.72 -9.99 17.18
N VAL A 58 -2.24 -9.57 16.01
CA VAL A 58 -2.98 -8.72 15.06
C VAL A 58 -4.29 -9.36 14.62
N LYS A 59 -4.33 -10.70 14.51
CA LYS A 59 -5.52 -11.48 14.12
C LYS A 59 -6.70 -11.34 15.08
N THR A 60 -6.47 -10.91 16.33
CA THR A 60 -7.52 -10.63 17.33
C THR A 60 -7.90 -9.16 17.39
N GLY A 61 -7.36 -8.36 16.52
CA GLY A 61 -7.61 -6.93 16.43
C GLY A 61 -9.05 -6.60 16.09
N THR A 62 -9.53 -5.47 16.59
CA THR A 62 -10.89 -4.95 16.43
C THR A 62 -10.86 -3.49 15.98
N GLY A 63 -12.00 -2.98 15.56
CA GLY A 63 -12.16 -1.61 15.08
C GLY A 63 -12.48 -1.53 13.59
N ASP A 64 -12.79 -0.32 13.14
CA ASP A 64 -13.31 -0.09 11.79
C ASP A 64 -12.33 -0.51 10.70
N ALA A 65 -11.03 -0.28 10.90
CA ALA A 65 -10.01 -0.69 9.93
C ALA A 65 -10.03 -2.20 9.66
N PHE A 66 -10.21 -3.03 10.70
CA PHE A 66 -10.31 -4.49 10.56
C PHE A 66 -11.57 -4.93 9.82
N VAL A 67 -12.71 -4.32 10.15
CA VAL A 67 -14.00 -4.61 9.49
C VAL A 67 -13.96 -4.20 8.02
N LEU A 68 -13.45 -3.02 7.72
CA LEU A 68 -13.37 -2.49 6.36
C LEU A 68 -12.40 -3.31 5.50
N SER A 69 -11.22 -3.65 6.02
CA SER A 69 -10.26 -4.48 5.28
C SER A 69 -10.80 -5.89 5.01
N GLY A 70 -11.47 -6.50 5.97
CA GLY A 70 -12.11 -7.81 5.79
C GLY A 70 -13.19 -7.78 4.71
N ARG A 71 -14.13 -6.84 4.78
CA ARG A 71 -15.17 -6.64 3.75
C ARG A 71 -14.59 -6.34 2.37
N GLY A 72 -13.55 -5.52 2.31
CA GLY A 72 -12.84 -5.22 1.07
C GLY A 72 -12.20 -6.46 0.46
N LEU A 73 -11.62 -7.33 1.30
CA LEU A 73 -11.01 -8.58 0.84
C LEU A 73 -12.05 -9.57 0.33
N ASP A 74 -13.21 -9.69 0.98
CA ASP A 74 -14.32 -10.56 0.54
C ASP A 74 -14.83 -10.17 -0.85
N ASN A 75 -14.82 -8.89 -1.18
CA ASN A 75 -15.33 -8.32 -2.43
C ASN A 75 -14.22 -7.97 -3.44
N ILE A 76 -12.97 -8.34 -3.19
CA ILE A 76 -11.83 -7.84 -3.96
C ILE A 76 -11.80 -8.29 -5.42
N LYS A 77 -12.39 -9.45 -5.75
CA LYS A 77 -12.31 -10.00 -7.12
C LYS A 77 -13.01 -9.10 -8.13
N PRO A 78 -12.42 -8.87 -9.31
CA PRO A 78 -11.21 -9.53 -9.88
C PRO A 78 -9.87 -8.85 -9.50
N HIS A 79 -9.88 -7.86 -8.64
CA HIS A 79 -8.71 -7.06 -8.28
C HIS A 79 -7.75 -7.79 -7.32
N HIS A 80 -6.54 -7.24 -7.16
CA HIS A 80 -5.54 -7.70 -6.20
C HIS A 80 -5.23 -6.66 -5.12
N LEU A 81 -5.55 -5.38 -5.37
CA LEU A 81 -5.39 -4.31 -4.39
C LEU A 81 -6.66 -3.46 -4.34
N THR A 82 -7.16 -3.22 -3.14
CA THR A 82 -8.23 -2.26 -2.88
C THR A 82 -7.90 -1.41 -1.66
N PHE A 83 -8.53 -0.23 -1.60
CA PHE A 83 -8.41 0.71 -0.48
C PHE A 83 -9.79 1.17 -0.02
N CYS A 84 -9.97 1.32 1.29
CA CYS A 84 -11.19 1.83 1.90
C CYS A 84 -10.88 2.58 3.21
N SER A 85 -11.49 3.74 3.39
CA SER A 85 -11.37 4.53 4.62
C SER A 85 -12.68 4.58 5.42
N GLY A 86 -13.80 4.15 4.81
CA GLY A 86 -15.13 4.36 5.37
C GLY A 86 -15.63 5.80 5.28
N GLU A 87 -14.81 6.73 4.76
CA GLU A 87 -15.17 8.11 4.51
C GLU A 87 -15.36 8.34 3.01
N GLN A 88 -16.59 8.68 2.62
CA GLN A 88 -17.00 8.77 1.22
C GLN A 88 -16.10 9.69 0.39
N THR A 89 -15.76 10.86 0.93
CA THR A 89 -14.95 11.85 0.19
C THR A 89 -13.54 11.36 -0.13
N LEU A 90 -12.91 10.62 0.80
CA LEU A 90 -11.60 10.04 0.57
C LEU A 90 -11.69 8.83 -0.36
N ASP A 91 -12.68 7.98 -0.15
CA ASP A 91 -12.90 6.80 -0.97
C ASP A 91 -13.18 7.16 -2.44
N ASP A 92 -14.01 8.16 -2.71
CA ASP A 92 -14.29 8.65 -4.07
C ASP A 92 -13.03 9.12 -4.81
N LYS A 93 -12.08 9.73 -4.08
CA LYS A 93 -10.83 10.22 -4.65
C LYS A 93 -9.79 9.13 -4.88
N THR A 94 -9.82 8.07 -4.09
CA THR A 94 -8.70 7.12 -4.00
C THR A 94 -8.99 5.76 -4.62
N GLN A 95 -10.25 5.29 -4.60
CA GLN A 95 -10.60 3.95 -5.09
C GLN A 95 -10.34 3.76 -6.58
N LEU A 96 -10.69 4.74 -7.41
CA LEU A 96 -10.46 4.64 -8.86
C LEU A 96 -8.95 4.63 -9.16
N LEU A 97 -8.18 5.49 -8.52
CA LEU A 97 -6.72 5.53 -8.67
C LEU A 97 -6.08 4.22 -8.22
N THR A 98 -6.54 3.66 -7.10
CA THR A 98 -6.06 2.37 -6.61
C THR A 98 -6.35 1.24 -7.61
N ARG A 99 -7.51 1.23 -8.26
CA ARG A 99 -7.83 0.26 -9.31
C ARG A 99 -6.95 0.41 -10.55
N PHE A 100 -6.62 1.64 -10.96
CA PHE A 100 -5.65 1.87 -12.05
C PHE A 100 -4.26 1.39 -11.67
N ALA A 101 -3.78 1.69 -10.48
CA ALA A 101 -2.50 1.21 -9.97
C ALA A 101 -2.47 -0.33 -9.88
N ASP A 102 -3.55 -0.95 -9.37
CA ASP A 102 -3.72 -2.39 -9.32
C ASP A 102 -3.61 -3.04 -10.70
N SER A 103 -4.37 -2.53 -11.67
CA SER A 103 -4.34 -3.01 -13.07
C SER A 103 -2.94 -2.88 -13.68
N HIS A 104 -2.25 -1.77 -13.41
CA HIS A 104 -0.90 -1.55 -13.89
C HIS A 104 0.09 -2.55 -13.27
N ILE A 105 0.07 -2.71 -11.93
CA ILE A 105 0.95 -3.65 -11.23
C ILE A 105 0.69 -5.10 -11.67
N ASN A 106 -0.56 -5.46 -11.98
CA ASN A 106 -0.89 -6.77 -12.53
C ASN A 106 -0.09 -7.10 -13.80
N GLY A 107 0.10 -6.13 -14.68
CA GLY A 107 0.83 -6.29 -15.94
C GLY A 107 2.35 -6.33 -15.81
N LEU A 108 2.93 -6.04 -14.65
CA LEU A 108 4.38 -6.01 -14.47
C LEU A 108 4.98 -7.42 -14.50
N THR A 109 6.06 -7.58 -15.25
CA THR A 109 6.89 -8.78 -15.22
C THR A 109 7.69 -8.88 -13.91
N GLN A 110 8.25 -10.06 -13.64
CA GLN A 110 9.14 -10.28 -12.49
C GLN A 110 10.31 -9.27 -12.46
N THR A 111 11.00 -9.09 -13.59
CA THR A 111 12.13 -8.15 -13.70
C THR A 111 11.70 -6.70 -13.51
N GLN A 112 10.53 -6.30 -14.02
CA GLN A 112 9.98 -4.96 -13.81
C GLN A 112 9.62 -4.75 -12.34
N SER A 113 8.98 -5.73 -11.70
CA SER A 113 8.63 -5.68 -10.28
C SER A 113 9.87 -5.55 -9.39
N GLN A 114 10.89 -6.35 -9.65
CA GLN A 114 12.18 -6.27 -8.95
C GLN A 114 12.85 -4.89 -9.11
N THR A 115 12.88 -4.37 -10.34
CA THR A 115 13.56 -3.09 -10.61
C THR A 115 12.78 -1.90 -10.05
N LEU A 116 11.44 -1.95 -10.12
CA LEU A 116 10.57 -0.93 -9.53
C LEU A 116 10.67 -0.94 -8.00
N LEU A 117 10.65 -2.12 -7.37
CA LEU A 117 10.84 -2.23 -5.92
C LEU A 117 12.16 -1.60 -5.48
N ALA A 118 13.27 -1.98 -6.12
CA ALA A 118 14.58 -1.41 -5.82
C ALA A 118 14.61 0.12 -5.99
N TYR A 119 13.89 0.66 -6.98
CA TYR A 119 13.75 2.10 -7.16
C TYR A 119 12.95 2.74 -6.02
N LEU A 120 11.83 2.14 -5.61
CA LEU A 120 10.99 2.68 -4.53
C LEU A 120 11.70 2.63 -3.17
N GLU A 121 12.59 1.69 -2.96
CA GLU A 121 13.37 1.53 -1.72
C GLU A 121 14.68 2.36 -1.71
N ALA A 122 15.21 2.72 -2.88
CA ALA A 122 16.43 3.52 -2.98
C ALA A 122 16.24 4.92 -2.35
N THR A 123 17.17 5.31 -1.49
CA THR A 123 17.11 6.58 -0.75
C THR A 123 17.14 7.80 -1.69
N ASP A 124 17.97 7.75 -2.73
CA ASP A 124 18.18 8.85 -3.68
C ASP A 124 17.30 8.76 -4.92
N LYS A 125 16.52 7.67 -5.07
CA LYS A 125 15.66 7.42 -6.25
C LYS A 125 16.43 7.53 -7.59
N SER A 126 17.73 7.23 -7.60
CA SER A 126 18.55 7.31 -8.81
C SER A 126 18.64 5.98 -9.55
N HIS A 127 18.76 6.06 -10.89
CA HIS A 127 18.96 4.87 -11.71
C HIS A 127 20.34 4.25 -11.48
N GLU A 128 21.33 5.03 -11.03
CA GLU A 128 22.66 4.58 -10.62
C GLU A 128 22.57 3.66 -9.40
N SER A 129 21.90 4.11 -8.34
CA SER A 129 21.75 3.33 -7.12
C SER A 129 21.01 2.02 -7.37
N VAL A 130 19.93 2.06 -8.15
CA VAL A 130 19.20 0.85 -8.56
C VAL A 130 20.08 -0.10 -9.37
N ALA A 131 20.93 0.45 -10.27
CA ALA A 131 21.87 -0.36 -11.05
C ALA A 131 22.91 -1.05 -10.17
N ALA A 132 23.43 -0.34 -9.18
CA ALA A 132 24.36 -0.92 -8.18
C ALA A 132 23.70 -2.00 -7.32
N ILE A 133 22.48 -1.76 -6.82
CA ILE A 133 21.72 -2.72 -6.00
C ILE A 133 21.46 -4.03 -6.77
N LEU A 134 21.12 -3.92 -8.06
CA LEU A 134 20.72 -5.06 -8.88
C LEU A 134 21.85 -5.69 -9.70
N ASP A 135 23.09 -5.19 -9.58
CA ASP A 135 24.24 -5.58 -10.40
C ASP A 135 23.92 -5.53 -11.92
N LYS A 136 23.37 -4.40 -12.34
CA LYS A 136 22.98 -4.13 -13.73
C LYS A 136 23.60 -2.83 -14.22
N ASN A 137 23.70 -2.64 -15.54
CA ASN A 137 24.10 -1.34 -16.05
C ASN A 137 22.92 -0.34 -16.01
N ARG A 138 23.24 0.94 -15.82
CA ARG A 138 22.28 2.04 -15.69
C ARG A 138 21.30 2.14 -16.87
N SER A 139 21.78 1.93 -18.09
CA SER A 139 20.93 2.05 -19.30
C SER A 139 19.86 0.94 -19.34
N ASN A 140 20.19 -0.28 -18.90
CA ASN A 140 19.22 -1.36 -18.78
C ASN A 140 18.18 -1.07 -17.69
N VAL A 141 18.62 -0.60 -16.51
CA VAL A 141 17.71 -0.15 -15.44
C VAL A 141 16.77 0.94 -15.92
N SER A 142 17.29 1.97 -16.58
CA SER A 142 16.49 3.06 -17.15
C SER A 142 15.41 2.54 -18.12
N ARG A 143 15.79 1.61 -19.01
CA ARG A 143 14.83 1.00 -19.95
C ARG A 143 13.73 0.19 -19.23
N ILE A 144 14.09 -0.58 -18.22
CA ILE A 144 13.13 -1.40 -17.44
C ILE A 144 12.18 -0.50 -16.63
N LEU A 145 12.69 0.52 -15.94
CA LEU A 145 11.89 1.48 -15.18
C LEU A 145 10.91 2.24 -16.11
N ASN A 146 11.38 2.74 -17.25
CA ASN A 146 10.50 3.40 -18.20
C ASN A 146 9.41 2.46 -18.75
N ALA A 147 9.74 1.21 -19.04
CA ALA A 147 8.77 0.20 -19.48
C ALA A 147 7.78 -0.20 -18.37
N SER A 148 8.10 0.02 -17.10
CA SER A 148 7.21 -0.20 -15.96
C SER A 148 6.41 1.05 -15.57
N ASN A 149 6.50 2.16 -16.30
CA ASN A 149 5.88 3.45 -15.94
C ASN A 149 6.13 3.84 -14.47
N TYR A 150 7.36 3.65 -14.00
CA TYR A 150 7.73 3.82 -12.59
C TYR A 150 7.31 5.16 -11.98
N LYS A 151 7.35 6.23 -12.78
CA LYS A 151 6.95 7.59 -12.34
C LYS A 151 5.47 7.64 -11.94
N LEU A 152 4.61 7.00 -12.72
CA LEU A 152 3.17 6.97 -12.45
C LEU A 152 2.87 6.24 -11.13
N ILE A 153 3.56 5.13 -10.85
CA ILE A 153 3.41 4.44 -9.57
C ILE A 153 3.97 5.30 -8.42
N ALA A 154 5.11 5.96 -8.61
CA ALA A 154 5.64 6.87 -7.60
C ALA A 154 4.69 8.05 -7.31
N GLU A 155 4.10 8.66 -8.34
CA GLU A 155 3.10 9.73 -8.21
C GLU A 155 1.82 9.24 -7.50
N TYR A 156 1.37 8.02 -7.79
CA TYR A 156 0.24 7.41 -7.09
C TYR A 156 0.54 7.24 -5.60
N LEU A 157 1.70 6.69 -5.24
CA LEU A 157 2.10 6.51 -3.84
C LEU A 157 2.19 7.85 -3.10
N ASP A 158 2.77 8.85 -3.71
CA ASP A 158 2.91 10.21 -3.21
C ASP A 158 1.54 10.89 -3.00
N TYR A 159 0.62 10.69 -3.95
CA TYR A 159 -0.76 11.16 -3.82
C TYR A 159 -1.47 10.51 -2.63
N MET A 160 -1.38 9.19 -2.50
CA MET A 160 -2.01 8.44 -1.42
C MET A 160 -1.44 8.85 -0.05
N GLU A 161 -0.13 8.99 0.06
CA GLU A 161 0.52 9.46 1.28
C GLU A 161 -0.02 10.83 1.71
N ARG A 162 -0.04 11.81 0.81
CA ARG A 162 -0.59 13.15 1.10
C ARG A 162 -2.06 13.12 1.46
N ALA A 163 -2.87 12.35 0.74
CA ALA A 163 -4.30 12.22 1.02
C ALA A 163 -4.56 11.67 2.42
N LEU A 164 -3.77 10.66 2.84
CA LEU A 164 -3.88 10.05 4.15
C LEU A 164 -3.34 10.95 5.28
N ILE A 165 -2.30 11.73 5.05
CA ILE A 165 -1.84 12.75 6.00
C ILE A 165 -2.95 13.78 6.26
N LEU A 166 -3.58 14.30 5.22
CA LEU A 166 -4.68 15.25 5.34
C LEU A 166 -5.90 14.65 6.05
N TRP A 167 -6.21 13.40 5.76
CA TRP A 167 -7.32 12.68 6.42
C TRP A 167 -7.07 12.52 7.92
N VAL A 168 -5.87 12.14 8.34
CA VAL A 168 -5.49 12.04 9.77
C VAL A 168 -5.61 13.39 10.46
N GLN A 169 -5.12 14.46 9.85
CA GLN A 169 -5.19 15.82 10.39
C GLN A 169 -6.63 16.32 10.52
N GLY A 170 -7.47 16.07 9.51
CA GLY A 170 -8.90 16.43 9.52
C GLY A 170 -9.68 15.67 10.60
N GLY A 171 -9.43 14.39 10.80
CA GLY A 171 -10.04 13.58 11.85
C GLY A 171 -9.66 14.02 13.27
N THR A 172 -8.46 14.55 13.46
CA THR A 172 -8.00 15.10 14.74
C THR A 172 -8.71 16.42 15.08
N SER A 173 -8.93 17.30 14.08
CA SER A 173 -9.66 18.56 14.27
C SER A 173 -11.12 18.34 14.71
N LEU A 174 -11.82 17.39 14.10
CA LEU A 174 -13.22 17.10 14.43
C LEU A 174 -13.39 16.54 15.86
N LYS A 175 -12.46 15.70 16.32
CA LYS A 175 -12.46 15.16 17.69
C LYS A 175 -12.22 16.28 18.73
N THR A 176 -11.41 17.27 18.44
CA THR A 176 -11.13 18.40 19.35
C THR A 176 -12.36 19.34 19.46
N GLU A 177 -13.09 19.58 18.37
CA GLU A 177 -14.29 20.41 18.41
C GLU A 177 -15.47 19.75 19.12
N GLN A 178 -15.56 18.42 19.14
CA GLN A 178 -16.60 17.70 19.88
C GLN A 178 -16.36 17.73 21.39
N LEU A 179 -15.10 17.62 21.84
CA LEU A 179 -14.75 17.69 23.26
C LEU A 179 -14.96 19.08 23.87
N THR A 180 -14.90 20.16 23.07
CA THR A 180 -15.13 21.55 23.54
C THR A 180 -16.61 21.95 23.53
N LYS A 181 -17.53 21.10 23.06
CA LYS A 181 -18.99 21.36 23.07
C LYS A 181 -19.74 20.63 24.19
N GLU A 182 -19.05 19.79 24.97
CA GLU A 182 -19.61 19.04 26.09
C GLU A 182 -19.25 19.63 27.47
N ASP A 183 -18.53 20.78 27.51
CA ASP A 183 -18.29 21.62 28.68
C ASP A 183 -19.18 22.89 28.63
#